data_4bb60993b9cdb776575a4061ea72708e
#
_entry.id   4bb60993b9cdb776575a4061ea72708e
#
_cell.length_a   1.000
_cell.length_b   1.000
_cell.length_c   1.000
_cell.angle_alpha   90.00
_cell.angle_beta   90.00
_cell.angle_gamma   90.00
#
_symmetry.space_group_name_H-M   'P 1'
#
loop_
_entity.id
_entity.type
_entity.pdbx_description
1 polymer ?
#
loop_
_entity_poly.entity_id
_entity_poly.type
_entity_poly.pdbx_seq_one_letter_code
_entity_poly.pdbx_strand_id
1 'polypeptide(L)'
;MKINHAVSARDQGAHLNKSDFGEGGIYPILYSFFDQNGALDRAAWRQQIEAVIQAGAPGIAILGLITEVSALSVEERRTLVTWAREDIADRVPLLATIAGKDLAEARALAQDAESAGANALIIQPPLNVKCDESELIDFFSGIMKSVSIAVGIQNAPEYLG
;
A
#
# COMPACT_ATOMS: atom_id res chain seq x y z
N MET A 1 -25.29 -13.89 36.04
CA MET A 1 -24.78 -12.52 35.95
C MET A 1 -24.03 -12.43 34.60
N LYS A 2 -24.68 -11.90 33.55
CA LYS A 2 -24.10 -11.80 32.21
C LYS A 2 -23.38 -10.46 32.12
N ILE A 3 -22.07 -10.48 31.97
CA ILE A 3 -21.29 -9.28 31.73
C ILE A 3 -21.31 -9.04 30.21
N ASN A 4 -22.14 -8.11 29.76
CA ASN A 4 -22.09 -7.56 28.40
C ASN A 4 -20.92 -6.59 28.36
N HIS A 5 -19.79 -7.01 27.79
CA HIS A 5 -18.78 -6.08 27.31
C HIS A 5 -19.25 -5.55 25.96
N ALA A 6 -19.71 -4.32 25.94
CA ALA A 6 -19.88 -3.56 24.71
C ALA A 6 -18.47 -3.29 24.17
N VAL A 7 -18.06 -4.08 23.17
CA VAL A 7 -16.86 -3.82 22.37
C VAL A 7 -17.12 -2.54 21.58
N SER A 8 -16.34 -1.50 21.87
CA SER A 8 -16.38 -0.22 21.16
C SER A 8 -16.13 -0.45 19.67
N ALA A 9 -16.88 0.24 18.80
CA ALA A 9 -16.80 0.14 17.33
C ALA A 9 -15.41 0.48 16.74
N ARG A 10 -14.43 0.79 17.57
CA ARG A 10 -13.03 1.04 17.18
C ARG A 10 -12.12 -0.21 17.24
N ASP A 11 -12.60 -1.33 17.79
CA ASP A 11 -11.84 -2.59 17.90
C ASP A 11 -12.15 -3.60 16.77
N GLN A 12 -13.03 -3.25 15.85
CA GLN A 12 -13.20 -4.03 14.63
C GLN A 12 -12.14 -3.54 13.64
N GLY A 13 -10.99 -4.22 13.60
CA GLY A 13 -10.03 -4.06 12.53
C GLY A 13 -10.78 -4.10 11.20
N ALA A 14 -10.52 -3.14 10.31
CA ALA A 14 -11.15 -3.08 9.01
C ALA A 14 -10.87 -4.40 8.28
N HIS A 15 -11.81 -5.34 8.37
CA HIS A 15 -11.75 -6.56 7.59
C HIS A 15 -11.98 -6.15 6.13
N LEU A 16 -11.02 -6.49 5.27
CA LEU A 16 -11.19 -6.45 3.83
C LEU A 16 -12.50 -7.16 3.49
N ASN A 17 -13.53 -6.40 3.12
CA ASN A 17 -14.72 -6.98 2.58
C ASN A 17 -14.40 -7.45 1.17
N LYS A 18 -14.88 -8.65 0.81
CA LYS A 18 -14.74 -9.18 -0.53
C LYS A 18 -15.26 -8.23 -1.61
N SER A 19 -16.18 -7.33 -1.24
CA SER A 19 -16.72 -6.24 -2.07
C SER A 19 -15.71 -5.14 -2.38
N ASP A 20 -14.67 -4.96 -1.55
CA ASP A 20 -13.70 -3.86 -1.72
C ASP A 20 -12.61 -4.21 -2.76
N PHE A 21 -12.43 -5.50 -3.03
CA PHE A 21 -11.42 -6.05 -3.97
C PHE A 21 -12.02 -6.95 -5.06
N GLY A 22 -13.33 -6.94 -5.25
CA GLY A 22 -13.98 -7.80 -6.24
C GLY A 22 -13.87 -9.29 -5.92
N GLU A 23 -14.03 -10.16 -6.93
CA GLU A 23 -14.06 -11.62 -6.76
C GLU A 23 -12.67 -12.27 -6.66
N GLY A 24 -11.63 -11.48 -6.48
CA GLY A 24 -10.23 -11.92 -6.51
C GLY A 24 -9.63 -11.82 -7.91
N GLY A 25 -8.35 -12.16 -8.03
CA GLY A 25 -7.63 -12.06 -9.31
C GLY A 25 -6.18 -11.64 -9.12
N ILE A 26 -5.53 -11.28 -10.23
CA ILE A 26 -4.16 -10.79 -10.24
C ILE A 26 -4.18 -9.26 -10.18
N TYR A 27 -3.53 -8.71 -9.16
CA TYR A 27 -3.28 -7.28 -9.02
C TYR A 27 -1.85 -7.00 -9.48
N PRO A 28 -1.64 -6.53 -10.72
CA PRO A 28 -0.31 -6.24 -11.21
C PRO A 28 0.35 -5.15 -10.38
N ILE A 29 1.64 -5.33 -10.07
CA ILE A 29 2.46 -4.29 -9.45
C ILE A 29 3.11 -3.50 -10.57
N LEU A 30 2.98 -2.17 -10.53
CA LEU A 30 3.50 -1.28 -11.56
C LEU A 30 5.00 -0.98 -11.37
N TYR A 31 5.71 -0.83 -12.50
CA TYR A 31 7.08 -0.34 -12.54
C TYR A 31 7.13 1.19 -12.40
N SER A 32 8.15 1.72 -11.75
CA SER A 32 8.51 3.14 -11.88
C SER A 32 9.28 3.35 -13.18
N PHE A 33 8.85 4.29 -13.99
CA PHE A 33 9.58 4.71 -15.17
C PHE A 33 10.22 6.08 -14.96
N PHE A 34 11.43 6.23 -15.48
CA PHE A 34 12.18 7.47 -15.43
C PHE A 34 12.53 7.92 -16.85
N ASP A 35 12.52 9.21 -17.04
CA ASP A 35 12.97 9.83 -18.29
C ASP A 35 14.53 9.84 -18.38
N GLN A 36 15.04 10.32 -19.50
CA GLN A 36 16.49 10.43 -19.73
C GLN A 36 17.22 11.39 -18.77
N ASN A 37 16.51 12.20 -18.01
CA ASN A 37 17.03 13.12 -17.00
C ASN A 37 16.93 12.55 -15.57
N GLY A 38 16.39 11.33 -15.43
CA GLY A 38 16.19 10.68 -14.13
C GLY A 38 14.98 11.19 -13.35
N ALA A 39 14.05 11.89 -13.99
CA ALA A 39 12.77 12.25 -13.40
C ALA A 39 11.71 11.20 -13.72
N LEU A 40 10.70 11.05 -12.84
CA LEU A 40 9.59 10.13 -13.08
C LEU A 40 8.89 10.44 -14.41
N ASP A 41 8.70 9.42 -15.26
CA ASP A 41 8.02 9.54 -16.54
C ASP A 41 6.50 9.38 -16.37
N ARG A 42 5.80 10.51 -16.30
CA ARG A 42 4.35 10.58 -16.18
C ARG A 42 3.61 9.91 -17.33
N ALA A 43 4.14 10.01 -18.56
CA ALA A 43 3.47 9.46 -19.75
C ALA A 43 3.56 7.93 -19.78
N ALA A 44 4.74 7.38 -19.52
CA ALA A 44 4.94 5.93 -19.43
C ALA A 44 4.16 5.32 -18.26
N TRP A 45 4.10 6.01 -17.10
CA TRP A 45 3.29 5.60 -15.97
C TRP A 45 1.80 5.47 -16.33
N ARG A 46 1.22 6.50 -16.94
CA ARG A 46 -0.16 6.49 -17.37
C ARG A 46 -0.45 5.40 -18.40
N GLN A 47 0.44 5.23 -19.38
CA GLN A 47 0.29 4.19 -20.40
C GLN A 47 0.25 2.79 -19.79
N GLN A 48 1.07 2.51 -18.77
CA GLN A 48 1.08 1.24 -18.05
C GLN A 48 -0.25 1.00 -17.31
N ILE A 49 -0.80 2.01 -16.62
CA ILE A 49 -2.11 1.92 -15.97
C ILE A 49 -3.20 1.59 -16.97
N GLU A 50 -3.24 2.29 -18.09
CA GLU A 50 -4.25 2.03 -19.13
C GLU A 50 -4.14 0.61 -19.69
N ALA A 51 -2.92 0.13 -19.96
CA ALA A 51 -2.69 -1.21 -20.48
C ALA A 51 -3.16 -2.30 -19.48
N VAL A 52 -2.90 -2.10 -18.20
CA VAL A 52 -3.30 -3.03 -17.14
C VAL A 52 -4.83 -3.07 -16.97
N ILE A 53 -5.48 -1.92 -17.00
CA ILE A 53 -6.95 -1.85 -16.91
C ILE A 53 -7.59 -2.48 -18.16
N GLN A 54 -7.07 -2.18 -19.35
CA GLN A 54 -7.56 -2.78 -20.61
C GLN A 54 -7.37 -4.31 -20.65
N ALA A 55 -6.34 -4.82 -20.00
CA ALA A 55 -6.13 -6.26 -19.85
C ALA A 55 -7.11 -6.94 -18.85
N GLY A 56 -7.98 -6.16 -18.20
CA GLY A 56 -8.99 -6.68 -17.28
C GLY A 56 -8.48 -6.96 -15.87
N ALA A 57 -7.42 -6.29 -15.43
CA ALA A 57 -6.96 -6.42 -14.05
C ALA A 57 -8.04 -5.93 -13.07
N PRO A 58 -8.39 -6.70 -12.03
CA PRO A 58 -9.41 -6.33 -11.05
C PRO A 58 -8.96 -5.23 -10.08
N GLY A 59 -7.68 -4.87 -10.10
CA GLY A 59 -7.07 -3.81 -9.30
C GLY A 59 -5.61 -3.64 -9.66
N ILE A 60 -4.98 -2.63 -9.10
CA ILE A 60 -3.58 -2.26 -9.35
C ILE A 60 -2.85 -2.12 -8.03
N ALA A 61 -1.64 -2.67 -7.94
CA ALA A 61 -0.72 -2.47 -6.83
C ALA A 61 0.46 -1.59 -7.25
N ILE A 62 0.93 -0.75 -6.33
CA ILE A 62 2.08 0.13 -6.54
C ILE A 62 3.02 0.10 -5.34
N LEU A 63 4.24 0.60 -5.53
CA LEU A 63 5.27 0.74 -4.49
C LEU A 63 5.71 -0.61 -3.88
N GLY A 64 5.51 -1.71 -4.59
CA GLY A 64 6.02 -3.03 -4.22
C GLY A 64 7.47 -3.25 -4.64
N LEU A 65 7.94 -4.49 -4.52
CA LEU A 65 9.32 -4.87 -4.87
C LEU A 65 9.66 -4.54 -6.33
N ILE A 66 8.74 -4.82 -7.25
CA ILE A 66 8.92 -4.55 -8.69
C ILE A 66 8.99 -3.04 -9.01
N THR A 67 8.35 -2.20 -8.20
CA THR A 67 8.45 -0.74 -8.31
C THR A 67 9.83 -0.23 -7.88
N GLU A 68 10.66 -1.09 -7.26
CA GLU A 68 11.96 -0.74 -6.67
C GLU A 68 11.83 0.38 -5.63
N VAL A 69 10.83 0.26 -4.76
CA VAL A 69 10.44 1.31 -3.80
C VAL A 69 11.59 1.84 -2.95
N SER A 70 12.62 1.03 -2.69
CA SER A 70 13.81 1.43 -1.93
C SER A 70 14.68 2.44 -2.68
N ALA A 71 14.60 2.50 -4.01
CA ALA A 71 15.31 3.46 -4.84
C ALA A 71 14.56 4.80 -4.98
N LEU A 72 13.27 4.84 -4.60
CA LEU A 72 12.45 6.04 -4.69
C LEU A 72 12.57 6.90 -3.43
N SER A 73 12.71 8.21 -3.63
CA SER A 73 12.52 9.18 -2.57
C SER A 73 11.07 9.17 -2.03
N VAL A 74 10.86 9.69 -0.83
CA VAL A 74 9.52 9.81 -0.24
C VAL A 74 8.60 10.65 -1.13
N GLU A 75 9.12 11.71 -1.75
CA GLU A 75 8.34 12.59 -2.63
C GLU A 75 7.92 11.89 -3.93
N GLU A 76 8.81 11.09 -4.52
CA GLU A 76 8.48 10.28 -5.69
C GLU A 76 7.41 9.23 -5.37
N ARG A 77 7.47 8.59 -4.19
CA ARG A 77 6.43 7.65 -3.74
C ARG A 77 5.07 8.34 -3.61
N ARG A 78 5.01 9.53 -3.02
CA ARG A 78 3.78 10.35 -2.93
C ARG A 78 3.24 10.72 -4.31
N THR A 79 4.13 11.14 -5.20
CA THR A 79 3.79 11.50 -6.58
C THR A 79 3.17 10.32 -7.31
N LEU A 80 3.76 9.12 -7.20
CA LEU A 80 3.23 7.93 -7.86
C LEU A 80 1.86 7.51 -7.34
N VAL A 81 1.58 7.64 -6.04
CA VAL A 81 0.24 7.38 -5.48
C VAL A 81 -0.78 8.36 -6.05
N THR A 82 -0.45 9.65 -6.06
CA THR A 82 -1.33 10.70 -6.59
C THR A 82 -1.63 10.45 -8.08
N TRP A 83 -0.60 10.19 -8.86
CA TRP A 83 -0.75 9.90 -10.28
C TRP A 83 -1.55 8.62 -10.55
N ALA A 84 -1.32 7.58 -9.76
CA ALA A 84 -2.09 6.35 -9.89
C ALA A 84 -3.58 6.62 -9.64
N ARG A 85 -3.91 7.36 -8.60
CA ARG A 85 -5.29 7.71 -8.27
C ARG A 85 -5.97 8.52 -9.37
N GLU A 86 -5.28 9.54 -9.89
CA GLU A 86 -5.77 10.36 -11.00
C GLU A 86 -6.04 9.53 -12.26
N ASP A 87 -5.07 8.67 -12.64
CA ASP A 87 -5.17 7.91 -13.89
C ASP A 87 -6.12 6.72 -13.78
N ILE A 88 -6.20 6.06 -12.63
CA ILE A 88 -7.17 4.98 -12.40
C ILE A 88 -8.61 5.54 -12.43
N ALA A 89 -8.84 6.73 -11.86
CA ALA A 89 -10.13 7.42 -11.89
C ALA A 89 -11.31 6.52 -11.46
N ASP A 90 -11.18 5.84 -10.33
CA ASP A 90 -12.17 4.91 -9.74
C ASP A 90 -12.54 3.68 -10.59
N ARG A 91 -11.83 3.41 -11.67
CA ARG A 91 -12.13 2.26 -12.54
C ARG A 91 -11.81 0.90 -11.89
N VAL A 92 -10.77 0.85 -11.07
CA VAL A 92 -10.35 -0.32 -10.30
C VAL A 92 -9.73 0.11 -8.96
N PRO A 93 -9.71 -0.74 -7.93
CA PRO A 93 -9.06 -0.42 -6.66
C PRO A 93 -7.54 -0.26 -6.79
N LEU A 94 -7.01 0.69 -6.03
CA LEU A 94 -5.59 0.98 -5.87
C LEU A 94 -5.06 0.45 -4.54
N LEU A 95 -4.05 -0.42 -4.58
CA LEU A 95 -3.31 -0.92 -3.44
C LEU A 95 -1.94 -0.24 -3.39
N ALA A 96 -1.59 0.37 -2.27
CA ALA A 96 -0.26 0.95 -2.08
C ALA A 96 0.56 0.13 -1.08
N THR A 97 1.78 -0.26 -1.46
CA THR A 97 2.71 -0.90 -0.53
C THR A 97 3.41 0.16 0.30
N ILE A 98 3.47 -0.07 1.60
CA ILE A 98 4.13 0.81 2.56
C ILE A 98 5.43 0.14 3.03
N ALA A 99 6.54 0.77 2.71
CA ALA A 99 7.88 0.35 3.10
C ALA A 99 8.59 1.55 3.76
N GLY A 100 8.52 1.64 5.07
CA GLY A 100 9.17 2.67 5.88
C GLY A 100 10.37 2.11 6.63
N LYS A 101 11.36 2.96 6.91
CA LYS A 101 12.54 2.57 7.70
C LYS A 101 12.23 2.38 9.18
N ASP A 102 11.21 3.07 9.68
CA ASP A 102 10.74 3.01 11.06
C ASP A 102 9.22 3.24 11.13
N LEU A 103 8.64 3.08 12.30
CA LEU A 103 7.21 3.24 12.53
C LEU A 103 6.71 4.64 12.18
N ALA A 104 7.49 5.68 12.45
CA ALA A 104 7.06 7.07 12.21
C ALA A 104 6.94 7.35 10.71
N GLU A 105 7.94 6.94 9.93
CA GLU A 105 7.91 7.08 8.47
C GLU A 105 6.83 6.20 7.84
N ALA A 106 6.70 4.93 8.29
CA ALA A 106 5.68 4.02 7.78
C ALA A 106 4.25 4.54 8.03
N ARG A 107 3.99 5.14 9.20
CA ARG A 107 2.70 5.78 9.52
C ARG A 107 2.43 6.98 8.62
N ALA A 108 3.44 7.85 8.42
CA ALA A 108 3.28 9.01 7.56
C ALA A 108 2.97 8.58 6.11
N LEU A 109 3.71 7.61 5.56
CA LEU A 109 3.47 7.07 4.22
C LEU A 109 2.08 6.42 4.10
N ALA A 110 1.63 5.70 5.13
CA ALA A 110 0.31 5.08 5.16
C ALA A 110 -0.81 6.13 5.13
N GLN A 111 -0.69 7.17 5.93
CA GLN A 111 -1.64 8.29 5.97
C GLN A 111 -1.64 9.10 4.67
N ASP A 112 -0.46 9.31 4.07
CA ASP A 112 -0.34 9.98 2.78
C ASP A 112 -1.03 9.17 1.68
N ALA A 113 -0.82 7.85 1.64
CA ALA A 113 -1.45 6.96 0.66
C ALA A 113 -2.98 6.91 0.82
N GLU A 114 -3.49 6.82 2.06
CA GLU A 114 -4.93 6.91 2.35
C GLU A 114 -5.49 8.25 1.90
N SER A 115 -4.84 9.35 2.25
CA SER A 115 -5.28 10.70 1.89
C SER A 115 -5.27 10.94 0.37
N ALA A 116 -4.35 10.31 -0.34
CA ALA A 116 -4.28 10.34 -1.79
C ALA A 116 -5.32 9.42 -2.46
N GLY A 117 -6.07 8.62 -1.70
CA GLY A 117 -7.17 7.80 -2.19
C GLY A 117 -6.81 6.35 -2.53
N ALA A 118 -5.77 5.79 -1.94
CA ALA A 118 -5.57 4.35 -1.96
C ALA A 118 -6.75 3.63 -1.29
N ASN A 119 -7.16 2.50 -1.85
CA ASN A 119 -8.27 1.71 -1.32
C ASN A 119 -7.81 0.72 -0.24
N ALA A 120 -6.55 0.29 -0.30
CA ALA A 120 -5.94 -0.56 0.71
C ALA A 120 -4.42 -0.39 0.74
N LEU A 121 -3.82 -0.85 1.82
CA LEU A 121 -2.37 -0.85 2.03
C LEU A 121 -1.85 -2.27 2.16
N ILE A 122 -0.63 -2.49 1.67
CA ILE A 122 0.18 -3.67 1.95
C ILE A 122 1.39 -3.19 2.73
N ILE A 123 1.49 -3.57 4.00
CA ILE A 123 2.60 -3.15 4.86
C ILE A 123 3.71 -4.20 4.80
N GLN A 124 4.92 -3.74 4.52
CA GLN A 124 6.14 -4.53 4.66
C GLN A 124 6.73 -4.31 6.06
N PRO A 125 7.41 -5.32 6.65
CA PRO A 125 8.20 -5.11 7.85
C PRO A 125 9.31 -4.08 7.60
N PRO A 126 9.87 -3.47 8.66
CA PRO A 126 10.94 -2.49 8.50
C PRO A 126 12.16 -3.12 7.84
N LEU A 127 12.65 -2.49 6.77
CA LEU A 127 13.77 -3.00 5.98
C LEU A 127 15.08 -2.90 6.77
N ASN A 128 15.89 -3.97 6.71
CA ASN A 128 17.23 -4.04 7.32
C ASN A 128 17.27 -3.85 8.85
N VAL A 129 16.15 -4.07 9.53
CA VAL A 129 16.05 -4.02 10.99
C VAL A 129 15.67 -5.41 11.49
N LYS A 130 16.49 -5.97 12.38
CA LYS A 130 16.10 -7.19 13.10
C LYS A 130 15.12 -6.78 14.20
N CYS A 131 13.89 -7.21 14.07
CA CYS A 131 12.84 -7.00 15.04
C CYS A 131 12.51 -8.33 15.71
N ASP A 132 12.23 -8.32 17.01
CA ASP A 132 11.57 -9.44 17.66
C ASP A 132 10.05 -9.43 17.37
N GLU A 133 9.35 -10.48 17.79
CA GLU A 133 7.92 -10.62 17.52
C GLU A 133 7.10 -9.45 18.11
N SER A 134 7.46 -9.00 19.32
CA SER A 134 6.73 -7.91 19.98
C SER A 134 6.93 -6.57 19.26
N GLU A 135 8.13 -6.30 18.81
CA GLU A 135 8.45 -5.10 18.02
C GLU A 135 7.71 -5.09 16.68
N LEU A 136 7.60 -6.25 16.01
CA LEU A 136 6.81 -6.38 14.79
C LEU A 136 5.31 -6.18 15.04
N ILE A 137 4.78 -6.73 16.12
CA ILE A 137 3.37 -6.53 16.51
C ILE A 137 3.10 -5.04 16.75
N ASP A 138 3.97 -4.37 17.50
CA ASP A 138 3.85 -2.94 17.77
C ASP A 138 3.97 -2.09 16.50
N PHE A 139 4.89 -2.44 15.60
CA PHE A 139 5.05 -1.77 14.31
C PHE A 139 3.78 -1.88 13.48
N PHE A 140 3.29 -3.09 13.19
CA PHE A 140 2.11 -3.28 12.37
C PHE A 140 0.85 -2.69 13.03
N SER A 141 0.65 -2.93 14.32
CA SER A 141 -0.48 -2.38 15.07
C SER A 141 -0.46 -0.85 15.08
N GLY A 142 0.74 -0.26 15.19
CA GLY A 142 0.93 1.18 15.15
C GLY A 142 0.51 1.81 13.82
N ILE A 143 0.81 1.16 12.69
CA ILE A 143 0.40 1.63 11.37
C ILE A 143 -1.11 1.41 11.18
N MET A 144 -1.62 0.21 11.46
CA MET A 144 -3.05 -0.11 11.31
C MET A 144 -3.96 0.83 12.10
N LYS A 145 -3.55 1.28 13.28
CA LYS A 145 -4.30 2.25 14.09
C LYS A 145 -4.27 3.68 13.52
N SER A 146 -3.40 3.97 12.56
CA SER A 146 -3.24 5.32 12.00
C SER A 146 -4.04 5.57 10.73
N VAL A 147 -4.66 4.54 10.15
CA VAL A 147 -5.46 4.59 8.93
C VAL A 147 -6.82 3.92 9.14
N SER A 148 -7.78 4.23 8.27
CA SER A 148 -9.14 3.67 8.31
C SER A 148 -9.41 2.66 7.18
N ILE A 149 -8.56 2.65 6.15
CA ILE A 149 -8.66 1.72 5.01
C ILE A 149 -8.09 0.35 5.37
N ALA A 150 -8.42 -0.63 4.55
CA ALA A 150 -7.98 -2.01 4.73
C ALA A 150 -6.44 -2.15 4.65
N VAL A 151 -5.89 -3.02 5.50
CA VAL A 151 -4.45 -3.26 5.60
C VAL A 151 -4.15 -4.75 5.51
N GLY A 152 -3.29 -5.13 4.57
CA GLY A 152 -2.64 -6.42 4.50
C GLY A 152 -1.19 -6.33 4.97
N ILE A 153 -0.65 -7.45 5.45
CA ILE A 153 0.77 -7.57 5.83
C ILE A 153 1.44 -8.49 4.83
N GLN A 154 2.54 -8.03 4.22
CA GLN A 154 3.36 -8.86 3.35
C GLN A 154 4.39 -9.61 4.21
N ASN A 155 4.24 -10.93 4.30
CA ASN A 155 5.24 -11.80 4.88
C ASN A 155 6.12 -12.38 3.77
N ALA A 156 7.31 -11.83 3.61
CA ALA A 156 8.27 -12.24 2.58
C ALA A 156 9.69 -12.32 3.18
N PRO A 157 9.96 -13.28 4.07
CA PRO A 157 11.22 -13.36 4.81
C PRO A 157 12.44 -13.51 3.90
N GLU A 158 12.31 -14.09 2.71
CA GLU A 158 13.39 -14.25 1.74
C GLU A 158 13.93 -12.90 1.20
N TYR A 159 13.14 -11.84 1.29
CA TYR A 159 13.49 -10.51 0.81
C TYR A 159 13.69 -9.49 1.94
N LEU A 160 13.29 -9.84 3.15
CA LEU A 160 13.24 -8.91 4.29
C LEU A 160 14.26 -9.27 5.39
N GLY A 161 14.91 -10.42 5.28
CA GLY A 161 15.98 -10.88 6.19
C GLY A 161 15.48 -11.70 7.37
#